data_1146d81bd9b9e0b63b3c77c06e6e8bb6
#
_entry.id   1146d81bd9b9e0b63b3c77c06e6e8bb6
#
_cell.length_a   1.000
_cell.length_b   1.000
_cell.length_c   1.000
_cell.angle_alpha   90.00
_cell.angle_beta   90.00
_cell.angle_gamma   90.00
#
_symmetry.space_group_name_H-M   'P 1'
#
loop_
_entity.id
_entity.type
_entity.pdbx_description
1 polymer ?
#
loop_
_entity_poly.entity_id
_entity_poly.type
_entity_poly.pdbx_seq_one_letter_code
_entity_poly.pdbx_strand_id
1 'polypeptide(L)'
;KMKGLKVISNDILEINYLLSKALIENNSTKLSYEDVELIFSGEPKEGFMFKEYSEVYFFPNECKELDLYRENIEKLDSEYKKALALILMRRAMVRKMPYSRFNINWDKIVQLRDEKYSYEKYKRKRAYHNQSFKSHFIENVSEYNRAIFDNSKENLSINDDVFNVLDSVEADIIYLDPPYTGTMNNYFGFYGMLDEYIVGKKLKPFENNFIDKKTSIELFDKLFSKLNNFKYWYLSYNNSSYPTKEQLIELLEKYSSNVQIVEKPHIYKITGKENK
;
A
#
# COMPACT_ATOMS: atom_id res chain seq x y z
N LYS A 1 -11.08 -8.47 11.72
CA LYS A 1 -11.92 -7.54 12.48
C LYS A 1 -13.42 -7.84 12.32
N MET A 2 -13.93 -7.97 11.10
CA MET A 2 -15.37 -8.25 10.82
C MET A 2 -15.91 -9.56 11.43
N LYS A 3 -15.05 -10.54 11.72
CA LYS A 3 -15.43 -11.81 12.36
C LYS A 3 -15.31 -11.78 13.89
N GLY A 4 -15.19 -10.60 14.50
CA GLY A 4 -14.99 -10.44 15.94
C GLY A 4 -13.61 -10.84 16.45
N LEU A 5 -12.64 -11.04 15.56
CA LEU A 5 -11.27 -11.41 15.93
C LEU A 5 -10.48 -10.16 16.32
N LYS A 6 -9.57 -10.28 17.31
CA LYS A 6 -8.48 -9.33 17.49
C LYS A 6 -7.53 -9.45 16.30
N VAL A 7 -7.12 -8.34 15.72
CA VAL A 7 -6.23 -8.30 14.56
C VAL A 7 -4.99 -7.50 14.91
N ILE A 8 -3.83 -8.10 14.66
CA ILE A 8 -2.54 -7.42 14.66
C ILE A 8 -2.06 -7.41 13.21
N SER A 9 -1.80 -6.22 12.67
CA SER A 9 -1.31 -6.04 11.30
C SER A 9 0.09 -5.46 11.33
N ASN A 10 0.97 -5.97 10.48
CA ASN A 10 2.32 -5.45 10.31
C ASN A 10 2.66 -5.22 8.84
N ASP A 11 3.32 -4.12 8.55
CA ASP A 11 3.95 -3.86 7.25
C ASP A 11 5.17 -2.95 7.45
N ILE A 12 6.22 -3.15 6.66
CA ILE A 12 7.42 -2.31 6.70
C ILE A 12 7.20 -0.97 5.98
N LEU A 13 6.26 -0.92 5.02
CA LEU A 13 5.90 0.30 4.31
C LEU A 13 5.00 1.19 5.16
N GLU A 14 5.39 2.44 5.32
CA GLU A 14 4.63 3.43 6.08
C GLU A 14 3.19 3.56 5.58
N ILE A 15 3.01 3.60 4.27
CA ILE A 15 1.67 3.74 3.68
C ILE A 15 0.74 2.55 3.97
N ASN A 16 1.25 1.33 4.06
CA ASN A 16 0.46 0.15 4.39
C ASN A 16 0.19 0.06 5.89
N TYR A 17 1.17 0.44 6.71
CA TYR A 17 0.97 0.63 8.15
C TYR A 17 -0.15 1.64 8.43
N LEU A 18 -0.13 2.81 7.78
CA LEU A 18 -1.18 3.81 7.94
C LEU A 18 -2.56 3.31 7.46
N LEU A 19 -2.61 2.49 6.41
CA LEU A 19 -3.85 1.84 5.99
C LEU A 19 -4.42 0.96 7.11
N SER A 20 -3.57 0.16 7.74
CA SER A 20 -3.96 -0.70 8.84
C SER A 20 -4.34 0.11 10.08
N LYS A 21 -3.58 1.15 10.43
CA LYS A 21 -3.89 2.07 11.53
C LYS A 21 -5.26 2.72 11.35
N ALA A 22 -5.54 3.20 10.14
CA ALA A 22 -6.80 3.86 9.81
C ALA A 22 -8.02 2.92 9.83
N LEU A 23 -7.89 1.66 9.37
CA LEU A 23 -9.03 0.78 9.11
C LEU A 23 -9.08 -0.47 10.02
N ILE A 24 -7.96 -0.90 10.58
CA ILE A 24 -7.88 -2.07 11.46
C ILE A 24 -7.83 -1.65 12.93
N GLU A 25 -6.86 -0.82 13.30
CA GLU A 25 -6.68 -0.36 14.68
C GLU A 25 -7.77 0.63 15.10
N ASN A 26 -8.08 1.59 14.27
CA ASN A 26 -9.11 2.59 14.49
C ASN A 26 -10.51 1.94 14.67
N ASN A 27 -11.19 2.26 15.74
CA ASN A 27 -12.50 1.73 16.08
C ASN A 27 -13.65 2.72 15.87
N SER A 28 -13.40 4.04 15.85
CA SER A 28 -14.48 5.03 15.86
C SER A 28 -14.17 6.35 15.16
N THR A 29 -12.90 6.74 15.07
CA THR A 29 -12.49 8.05 14.55
C THR A 29 -12.69 8.16 13.05
N LYS A 30 -13.41 9.18 12.61
CA LYS A 30 -13.78 9.43 11.22
C LYS A 30 -13.37 10.84 10.81
N LEU A 31 -13.21 11.07 9.51
CA LEU A 31 -13.04 12.42 8.97
C LEU A 31 -14.40 13.11 8.93
N SER A 32 -14.48 14.30 9.50
CA SER A 32 -15.64 15.19 9.39
C SER A 32 -15.58 16.04 8.12
N TYR A 33 -16.63 16.82 7.86
CA TYR A 33 -16.64 17.82 6.78
C TYR A 33 -15.57 18.90 7.02
N GLU A 34 -15.46 19.38 8.26
CA GLU A 34 -14.50 20.41 8.66
C GLU A 34 -13.05 19.92 8.49
N ASP A 35 -12.77 18.66 8.80
CA ASP A 35 -11.45 18.03 8.55
C ASP A 35 -11.12 18.08 7.05
N VAL A 36 -12.08 17.73 6.20
CA VAL A 36 -11.90 17.74 4.74
C VAL A 36 -11.68 19.18 4.24
N GLU A 37 -12.46 20.15 4.70
CA GLU A 37 -12.25 21.55 4.30
C GLU A 37 -10.90 22.08 4.79
N LEU A 38 -10.45 21.70 5.99
CA LEU A 38 -9.12 22.06 6.49
C LEU A 38 -8.02 21.52 5.57
N ILE A 39 -8.10 20.23 5.18
CA ILE A 39 -7.08 19.59 4.32
C ILE A 39 -6.90 20.36 3.01
N PHE A 40 -8.00 20.83 2.41
CA PHE A 40 -7.99 21.51 1.10
C PHE A 40 -8.01 23.02 1.16
N SER A 41 -7.81 23.62 2.34
CA SER A 41 -7.78 25.08 2.53
C SER A 41 -6.40 25.68 2.25
N GLY A 42 -6.38 26.95 1.83
CA GLY A 42 -5.13 27.72 1.64
C GLY A 42 -4.63 27.67 0.21
N GLU A 43 -3.47 28.29 0.01
CA GLU A 43 -2.84 28.43 -1.31
C GLU A 43 -1.72 27.40 -1.50
N PRO A 44 -1.66 26.75 -2.69
CA PRO A 44 -0.60 25.81 -3.03
C PRO A 44 0.79 26.44 -2.90
N LYS A 45 1.77 25.69 -2.38
CA LYS A 45 3.12 26.18 -2.12
C LYS A 45 4.20 25.19 -2.56
N GLU A 46 5.39 25.71 -2.76
CA GLU A 46 6.55 24.91 -3.12
C GLU A 46 7.13 24.23 -1.88
N GLY A 47 7.13 22.89 -1.88
CA GLY A 47 7.66 22.09 -0.80
C GLY A 47 8.45 20.90 -1.32
N PHE A 48 8.38 19.79 -0.61
CA PHE A 48 9.08 18.54 -0.94
C PHE A 48 8.63 17.95 -2.27
N MET A 49 7.30 17.81 -2.47
CA MET A 49 6.76 17.21 -3.69
C MET A 49 7.08 18.06 -4.91
N PHE A 50 7.01 19.40 -4.78
CA PHE A 50 7.36 20.29 -5.87
C PHE A 50 8.83 20.15 -6.27
N LYS A 51 9.75 20.07 -5.32
CA LYS A 51 11.19 19.97 -5.58
C LYS A 51 11.62 18.64 -6.16
N GLU A 52 11.04 17.55 -5.68
CA GLU A 52 11.51 16.20 -5.99
C GLU A 52 10.71 15.50 -7.10
N TYR A 53 9.44 15.90 -7.31
CA TYR A 53 8.51 15.13 -8.14
C TYR A 53 7.77 15.92 -9.20
N SER A 54 8.00 17.25 -9.31
CA SER A 54 7.51 18.03 -10.46
C SER A 54 8.09 17.48 -11.75
N GLU A 55 7.21 17.23 -12.72
CA GLU A 55 7.57 16.67 -14.03
C GLU A 55 8.28 15.30 -13.96
N VAL A 56 8.11 14.63 -12.82
CA VAL A 56 8.48 13.21 -12.65
C VAL A 56 7.23 12.35 -12.65
N TYR A 57 6.24 12.71 -11.81
CA TYR A 57 4.96 12.00 -11.69
C TYR A 57 3.74 12.91 -11.82
N PHE A 58 3.86 14.17 -11.42
CA PHE A 58 2.77 15.13 -11.37
C PHE A 58 3.18 16.46 -12.00
N PHE A 59 2.20 17.23 -12.44
CA PHE A 59 2.46 18.60 -12.90
C PHE A 59 2.91 19.50 -11.73
N PRO A 60 3.70 20.57 -11.99
CA PRO A 60 4.22 21.43 -10.94
C PRO A 60 3.14 21.96 -9.98
N ASN A 61 1.99 22.39 -10.51
CA ASN A 61 0.87 22.86 -9.68
C ASN A 61 0.28 21.75 -8.81
N GLU A 62 0.18 20.52 -9.33
CA GLU A 62 -0.28 19.35 -8.58
C GLU A 62 0.68 19.01 -7.42
N CYS A 63 1.99 19.16 -7.64
CA CYS A 63 2.98 18.97 -6.57
C CYS A 63 2.84 20.03 -5.47
N LYS A 64 2.60 21.30 -5.83
CA LYS A 64 2.34 22.38 -4.85
C LYS A 64 1.06 22.11 -4.03
N GLU A 65 0.01 21.59 -4.67
CA GLU A 65 -1.19 21.15 -3.98
C GLU A 65 -0.90 20.03 -2.98
N LEU A 66 -0.13 19.01 -3.37
CA LEU A 66 0.24 17.91 -2.48
C LEU A 66 1.05 18.39 -1.27
N ASP A 67 1.97 19.33 -1.46
CA ASP A 67 2.74 19.92 -0.37
C ASP A 67 1.84 20.66 0.64
N LEU A 68 0.88 21.43 0.14
CA LEU A 68 -0.13 22.11 0.99
C LEU A 68 -0.98 21.08 1.76
N TYR A 69 -1.54 20.08 1.06
CA TYR A 69 -2.43 19.09 1.66
C TYR A 69 -1.73 18.27 2.73
N ARG A 70 -0.48 17.88 2.50
CA ARG A 70 0.32 17.19 3.51
C ARG A 70 0.48 18.02 4.78
N GLU A 71 0.83 19.31 4.66
CA GLU A 71 0.94 20.20 5.82
C GLU A 71 -0.39 20.38 6.55
N ASN A 72 -1.50 20.49 5.83
CA ASN A 72 -2.82 20.61 6.44
C ASN A 72 -3.25 19.32 7.14
N ILE A 73 -2.90 18.16 6.60
CA ILE A 73 -3.16 16.86 7.25
C ILE A 73 -2.48 16.78 8.62
N GLU A 74 -1.26 17.33 8.76
CA GLU A 74 -0.56 17.36 10.05
C GLU A 74 -1.27 18.20 11.13
N LYS A 75 -2.15 19.13 10.73
CA LYS A 75 -2.95 19.96 11.66
C LYS A 75 -4.17 19.23 12.21
N LEU A 76 -4.52 18.05 11.70
CA LEU A 76 -5.63 17.26 12.23
C LEU A 76 -5.36 16.82 13.67
N ASP A 77 -6.39 16.79 14.47
CA ASP A 77 -6.36 16.59 15.92
C ASP A 77 -6.16 15.13 16.38
N SER A 78 -6.12 14.18 15.43
CA SER A 78 -6.03 12.75 15.72
C SER A 78 -5.13 12.02 14.74
N GLU A 79 -4.26 11.14 15.27
CA GLU A 79 -3.42 10.27 14.44
C GLU A 79 -4.25 9.35 13.52
N TYR A 80 -5.44 8.95 13.94
CA TYR A 80 -6.35 8.17 13.08
C TYR A 80 -6.93 9.02 11.95
N LYS A 81 -7.25 10.31 12.20
CA LYS A 81 -7.66 11.24 11.15
C LYS A 81 -6.53 11.50 10.16
N LYS A 82 -5.31 11.70 10.64
CA LYS A 82 -4.12 11.86 9.78
C LYS A 82 -3.92 10.62 8.92
N ALA A 83 -3.94 9.44 9.50
CA ALA A 83 -3.82 8.18 8.77
C ALA A 83 -4.91 8.03 7.70
N LEU A 84 -6.19 8.30 8.03
CA LEU A 84 -7.29 8.28 7.07
C LEU A 84 -7.09 9.27 5.92
N ALA A 85 -6.65 10.48 6.22
CA ALA A 85 -6.40 11.49 5.21
C ALA A 85 -5.24 11.10 4.28
N LEU A 86 -4.15 10.56 4.83
CA LEU A 86 -2.99 10.13 4.05
C LEU A 86 -3.31 8.94 3.13
N ILE A 87 -4.09 7.96 3.58
CA ILE A 87 -4.47 6.82 2.71
C ILE A 87 -5.49 7.23 1.64
N LEU A 88 -6.37 8.18 1.92
CA LEU A 88 -7.26 8.77 0.91
C LEU A 88 -6.47 9.60 -0.11
N MET A 89 -5.47 10.36 0.33
CA MET A 89 -4.58 11.09 -0.56
C MET A 89 -3.73 10.13 -1.42
N ARG A 90 -3.18 9.05 -0.84
CA ARG A 90 -2.56 7.96 -1.61
C ARG A 90 -3.47 7.48 -2.74
N ARG A 91 -4.74 7.19 -2.41
CA ARG A 91 -5.72 6.75 -3.42
C ARG A 91 -5.90 7.79 -4.52
N ALA A 92 -6.00 9.07 -4.16
CA ALA A 92 -6.08 10.16 -5.11
C ALA A 92 -4.84 10.26 -6.00
N MET A 93 -3.64 10.16 -5.43
CA MET A 93 -2.37 10.15 -6.17
C MET A 93 -2.29 8.99 -7.16
N VAL A 94 -2.62 7.76 -6.72
CA VAL A 94 -2.64 6.58 -7.59
C VAL A 94 -3.65 6.73 -8.74
N ARG A 95 -4.82 7.33 -8.50
CA ARG A 95 -5.83 7.56 -9.55
C ARG A 95 -5.41 8.61 -10.58
N LYS A 96 -4.53 9.53 -10.23
CA LYS A 96 -3.94 10.49 -11.18
C LYS A 96 -2.91 9.84 -12.11
N MET A 97 -2.36 8.70 -11.73
CA MET A 97 -1.34 8.00 -12.52
C MET A 97 -1.94 7.07 -13.56
N PRO A 98 -1.50 7.17 -14.83
CA PRO A 98 -1.85 6.20 -15.86
C PRO A 98 -1.50 4.77 -15.41
N TYR A 99 -2.42 3.84 -15.63
CA TYR A 99 -2.29 2.43 -15.21
C TYR A 99 -2.09 2.24 -13.69
N SER A 100 -2.34 3.28 -12.86
CA SER A 100 -2.10 3.25 -11.41
C SER A 100 -0.66 2.87 -11.04
N ARG A 101 0.34 3.37 -11.79
CA ARG A 101 1.75 3.01 -11.64
C ARG A 101 2.65 4.23 -11.59
N PHE A 102 3.68 4.18 -10.75
CA PHE A 102 4.73 5.22 -10.62
C PHE A 102 6.03 4.88 -11.37
N ASN A 103 6.07 3.80 -12.14
CA ASN A 103 7.23 3.42 -12.97
C ASN A 103 7.05 3.79 -14.45
N ILE A 104 6.36 4.86 -14.73
CA ILE A 104 6.11 5.39 -16.08
C ILE A 104 6.91 6.69 -16.21
N ASN A 105 7.62 6.89 -17.32
CA ASN A 105 8.34 8.13 -17.57
C ASN A 105 7.38 9.32 -17.79
N TRP A 106 7.87 10.52 -17.53
CA TRP A 106 7.10 11.76 -17.56
C TRP A 106 6.42 12.01 -18.91
N ASP A 107 7.16 11.91 -20.01
CA ASP A 107 6.60 12.14 -21.34
C ASP A 107 5.39 11.23 -21.62
N LYS A 108 5.47 9.99 -21.15
CA LYS A 108 4.37 9.04 -21.30
C LYS A 108 3.19 9.37 -20.40
N ILE A 109 3.44 9.88 -19.20
CA ILE A 109 2.39 10.37 -18.30
C ILE A 109 1.65 11.53 -18.95
N VAL A 110 2.36 12.54 -19.43
CA VAL A 110 1.79 13.70 -20.14
C VAL A 110 0.96 13.26 -21.32
N GLN A 111 1.52 12.40 -22.19
CA GLN A 111 0.81 11.88 -23.36
C GLN A 111 -0.48 11.13 -22.99
N LEU A 112 -0.41 10.26 -21.95
CA LEU A 112 -1.57 9.45 -21.54
C LEU A 112 -2.64 10.26 -20.79
N ARG A 113 -2.28 11.40 -20.22
CA ARG A 113 -3.20 12.34 -19.58
C ARG A 113 -3.78 13.35 -20.57
N ASP A 114 -3.23 13.48 -21.75
CA ASP A 114 -3.82 14.29 -22.83
C ASP A 114 -5.16 13.67 -23.27
N GLU A 115 -6.23 14.43 -23.13
CA GLU A 115 -7.59 13.94 -23.40
C GLU A 115 -7.83 13.72 -24.89
N LYS A 116 -7.27 14.58 -25.76
CA LYS A 116 -7.39 14.46 -27.22
C LYS A 116 -6.70 13.21 -27.70
N TYR A 117 -5.44 13.00 -27.32
CA TYR A 117 -4.70 11.77 -27.60
C TYR A 117 -5.43 10.53 -27.11
N SER A 118 -5.92 10.57 -25.89
CA SER A 118 -6.64 9.46 -25.28
C SER A 118 -7.92 9.11 -26.04
N TYR A 119 -8.68 10.12 -26.47
CA TYR A 119 -9.89 9.92 -27.23
C TYR A 119 -9.62 9.38 -28.64
N GLU A 120 -8.63 9.94 -29.35
CA GLU A 120 -8.24 9.50 -30.69
C GLU A 120 -7.78 8.04 -30.70
N LYS A 121 -6.93 7.67 -29.72
CA LYS A 121 -6.32 6.35 -29.66
C LYS A 121 -7.21 5.27 -29.05
N TYR A 122 -7.92 5.59 -27.96
CA TYR A 122 -8.65 4.60 -27.19
C TYR A 122 -10.16 4.75 -27.28
N LYS A 123 -10.65 5.70 -28.09
CA LYS A 123 -12.07 6.04 -28.28
C LYS A 123 -12.81 6.33 -26.97
N ARG A 124 -12.10 6.79 -25.96
CA ARG A 124 -12.64 7.19 -24.65
C ARG A 124 -11.79 8.27 -24.02
N LYS A 125 -12.42 9.19 -23.29
CA LYS A 125 -11.71 10.13 -22.44
C LYS A 125 -11.19 9.43 -21.18
N ARG A 126 -9.94 9.67 -20.82
CA ARG A 126 -9.37 9.30 -19.55
C ARG A 126 -9.39 10.49 -18.59
N ALA A 127 -10.52 11.19 -18.54
CA ALA A 127 -10.67 12.42 -17.78
C ALA A 127 -10.41 12.26 -16.27
N TYR A 128 -10.57 11.05 -15.74
CA TYR A 128 -10.34 10.78 -14.33
C TYR A 128 -8.89 11.08 -13.90
N HIS A 129 -7.90 10.96 -14.79
CA HIS A 129 -6.51 11.35 -14.48
C HIS A 129 -6.33 12.87 -14.31
N ASN A 130 -7.27 13.66 -14.85
CA ASN A 130 -7.23 15.12 -14.80
C ASN A 130 -8.22 15.71 -13.76
N GLN A 131 -8.99 14.87 -13.07
CA GLN A 131 -9.75 15.31 -11.91
C GLN A 131 -8.78 15.75 -10.80
N SER A 132 -9.21 16.73 -9.97
CA SER A 132 -8.40 17.22 -8.85
C SER A 132 -8.17 16.14 -7.80
N PHE A 133 -7.10 16.30 -7.01
CA PHE A 133 -6.90 15.45 -5.83
C PHE A 133 -8.09 15.55 -4.87
N LYS A 134 -8.63 16.77 -4.66
CA LYS A 134 -9.82 17.00 -3.83
C LYS A 134 -11.00 16.15 -4.30
N SER A 135 -11.29 16.10 -5.61
CA SER A 135 -12.39 15.29 -6.15
C SER A 135 -12.17 13.80 -5.87
N HIS A 136 -11.00 13.28 -6.18
CA HIS A 136 -10.66 11.87 -5.92
C HIS A 136 -10.68 11.49 -4.44
N PHE A 137 -10.31 12.43 -3.57
CA PHE A 137 -10.35 12.26 -2.12
C PHE A 137 -11.79 12.18 -1.62
N ILE A 138 -12.61 13.20 -1.92
CA ILE A 138 -13.99 13.34 -1.44
C ILE A 138 -14.87 12.17 -1.87
N GLU A 139 -14.75 11.71 -3.12
CA GLU A 139 -15.48 10.54 -3.63
C GLU A 139 -15.37 9.30 -2.72
N ASN A 140 -14.30 9.19 -1.94
CA ASN A 140 -14.01 8.00 -1.15
C ASN A 140 -14.17 8.18 0.37
N VAL A 141 -14.29 9.41 0.88
CA VAL A 141 -14.40 9.68 2.34
C VAL A 141 -15.53 8.87 2.98
N SER A 142 -16.70 8.86 2.38
CA SER A 142 -17.86 8.15 2.93
C SER A 142 -17.63 6.63 3.00
N GLU A 143 -17.00 6.05 1.99
CA GLU A 143 -16.66 4.61 1.96
C GLU A 143 -15.67 4.25 3.07
N TYR A 144 -14.60 5.03 3.21
CA TYR A 144 -13.58 4.80 4.24
C TYR A 144 -14.13 5.02 5.64
N ASN A 145 -14.92 6.08 5.86
CA ASN A 145 -15.58 6.30 7.14
C ASN A 145 -16.54 5.17 7.53
N ARG A 146 -17.24 4.54 6.57
CA ARG A 146 -18.11 3.38 6.82
C ARG A 146 -17.34 2.10 7.12
N ALA A 147 -16.11 1.98 6.65
CA ALA A 147 -15.26 0.83 6.94
C ALA A 147 -14.73 0.81 8.38
N ILE A 148 -14.84 1.95 9.09
CA ILE A 148 -14.43 2.06 10.48
C ILE A 148 -15.56 1.57 11.38
N PHE A 149 -15.28 0.60 12.23
CA PHE A 149 -16.24 0.09 13.23
C PHE A 149 -15.49 -0.49 14.42
N ASP A 150 -16.15 -0.48 15.57
CA ASP A 150 -15.66 -1.16 16.77
C ASP A 150 -16.09 -2.63 16.77
N ASN A 151 -15.14 -3.51 17.02
CA ASN A 151 -15.39 -4.92 17.25
C ASN A 151 -15.12 -5.35 18.69
N SER A 152 -15.01 -4.40 19.59
CA SER A 152 -14.71 -4.58 21.03
C SER A 152 -13.41 -5.37 21.28
N LYS A 153 -12.42 -5.19 20.38
CA LYS A 153 -11.09 -5.79 20.49
C LYS A 153 -10.02 -4.71 20.35
N GLU A 154 -8.94 -4.89 21.06
CA GLU A 154 -7.73 -4.06 20.95
C GLU A 154 -6.94 -4.50 19.71
N ASN A 155 -7.34 -4.00 18.54
CA ASN A 155 -6.61 -4.24 17.30
C ASN A 155 -5.36 -3.36 17.29
N LEU A 156 -4.31 -3.83 16.62
CA LEU A 156 -3.01 -3.15 16.62
C LEU A 156 -2.44 -3.10 15.21
N SER A 157 -1.80 -2.00 14.87
CA SER A 157 -1.00 -1.84 13.64
C SER A 157 0.45 -1.55 14.01
N ILE A 158 1.38 -2.24 13.36
CA ILE A 158 2.80 -2.17 13.62
C ILE A 158 3.52 -1.81 12.32
N ASN A 159 4.50 -0.93 12.40
CA ASN A 159 5.39 -0.60 11.30
C ASN A 159 6.81 -1.01 11.68
N ASP A 160 7.17 -2.25 11.35
CA ASP A 160 8.50 -2.78 11.66
C ASP A 160 8.83 -3.98 10.76
N ASP A 161 10.09 -4.42 10.81
CA ASP A 161 10.53 -5.66 10.18
C ASP A 161 9.81 -6.86 10.81
N VAL A 162 9.39 -7.80 9.96
CA VAL A 162 8.64 -8.99 10.39
C VAL A 162 9.37 -9.79 11.47
N PHE A 163 10.70 -9.88 11.42
CA PHE A 163 11.48 -10.63 12.40
C PHE A 163 11.47 -10.01 13.80
N ASN A 164 11.37 -8.67 13.89
CA ASN A 164 11.22 -7.96 15.15
C ASN A 164 9.82 -8.18 15.72
N VAL A 165 8.81 -8.12 14.84
CA VAL A 165 7.40 -8.27 15.24
C VAL A 165 7.11 -9.67 15.76
N LEU A 166 7.60 -10.71 15.07
CA LEU A 166 7.36 -12.10 15.47
C LEU A 166 7.91 -12.45 16.86
N ASP A 167 8.92 -11.74 17.33
CA ASP A 167 9.48 -11.95 18.67
C ASP A 167 8.62 -11.28 19.78
N SER A 168 7.68 -10.40 19.44
CA SER A 168 6.91 -9.57 20.35
C SER A 168 5.39 -9.79 20.33
N VAL A 169 4.86 -10.56 19.37
CA VAL A 169 3.42 -10.75 19.22
C VAL A 169 2.99 -12.19 19.49
N GLU A 170 1.80 -12.31 20.08
CA GLU A 170 1.13 -13.59 20.30
C GLU A 170 -0.22 -13.59 19.59
N ALA A 171 -0.49 -14.64 18.81
CA ALA A 171 -1.78 -14.86 18.15
C ALA A 171 -1.98 -16.35 17.83
N ASP A 172 -3.23 -16.78 17.69
CA ASP A 172 -3.54 -18.17 17.27
C ASP A 172 -3.22 -18.40 15.79
N ILE A 173 -3.42 -17.38 14.97
CA ILE A 173 -3.34 -17.47 13.50
C ILE A 173 -2.36 -16.41 12.98
N ILE A 174 -1.47 -16.84 12.09
CA ILE A 174 -0.66 -15.92 11.30
C ILE A 174 -1.00 -16.05 9.81
N TYR A 175 -1.14 -14.90 9.13
CA TYR A 175 -1.23 -14.80 7.67
C TYR A 175 0.00 -14.08 7.14
N LEU A 176 0.73 -14.75 6.27
CA LEU A 176 1.97 -14.29 5.66
C LEU A 176 1.72 -13.97 4.18
N ASP A 177 2.04 -12.75 3.76
CA ASP A 177 2.00 -12.31 2.36
C ASP A 177 3.35 -11.64 2.01
N PRO A 178 4.43 -12.43 1.90
CA PRO A 178 5.76 -11.91 1.65
C PRO A 178 5.88 -11.36 0.24
N PRO A 179 6.84 -10.45 -0.03
CA PRO A 179 7.11 -9.97 -1.37
C PRO A 179 7.56 -11.11 -2.30
N TYR A 180 7.09 -11.09 -3.54
CA TYR A 180 7.34 -12.15 -4.53
C TYR A 180 8.58 -11.85 -5.37
N THR A 181 9.52 -12.79 -5.42
CA THR A 181 10.68 -12.74 -6.32
C THR A 181 10.23 -12.78 -7.77
N GLY A 182 10.74 -11.87 -8.58
CA GLY A 182 10.49 -11.86 -10.04
C GLY A 182 9.24 -11.13 -10.49
N THR A 183 8.28 -10.85 -9.62
CA THR A 183 7.06 -10.11 -9.99
C THR A 183 7.14 -8.62 -9.69
N MET A 184 7.89 -8.21 -8.69
CA MET A 184 8.14 -6.82 -8.29
C MET A 184 9.54 -6.65 -7.73
N ASN A 185 10.55 -6.63 -8.58
CA ASN A 185 11.96 -6.49 -8.17
C ASN A 185 12.29 -5.14 -7.51
N ASN A 186 11.37 -4.17 -7.52
CA ASN A 186 11.60 -2.85 -6.95
C ASN A 186 10.34 -2.34 -6.23
N TYR A 187 10.05 -2.88 -5.06
CA TYR A 187 8.95 -2.40 -4.21
C TYR A 187 9.08 -0.91 -3.88
N PHE A 188 10.30 -0.45 -3.60
CA PHE A 188 10.56 0.96 -3.34
C PHE A 188 10.30 1.82 -4.57
N GLY A 189 10.65 1.38 -5.77
CA GLY A 189 10.34 2.09 -7.02
C GLY A 189 8.84 2.21 -7.31
N PHE A 190 8.02 1.30 -6.77
CA PHE A 190 6.57 1.36 -6.92
C PHE A 190 5.87 2.18 -5.84
N TYR A 191 6.34 2.13 -4.61
CA TYR A 191 5.64 2.68 -3.44
C TYR A 191 6.46 3.71 -2.67
N GLY A 192 7.78 3.77 -2.85
CA GLY A 192 8.66 4.64 -2.07
C GLY A 192 8.31 6.13 -2.15
N MET A 193 7.85 6.61 -3.31
CA MET A 193 7.38 7.98 -3.45
C MET A 193 6.17 8.28 -2.54
N LEU A 194 5.30 7.29 -2.30
CA LEU A 194 4.16 7.47 -1.40
C LEU A 194 4.62 7.56 0.06
N ASP A 195 5.58 6.75 0.47
CA ASP A 195 6.19 6.84 1.81
C ASP A 195 6.97 8.15 1.96
N GLU A 196 7.71 8.58 0.92
CA GLU A 196 8.40 9.87 0.90
C GLU A 196 7.43 11.06 0.98
N TYR A 197 6.26 10.97 0.33
CA TYR A 197 5.19 11.95 0.49
C TYR A 197 4.72 12.03 1.95
N ILE A 198 4.50 10.89 2.61
CA ILE A 198 4.06 10.83 3.99
C ILE A 198 5.08 11.48 4.93
N VAL A 199 6.35 11.11 4.82
CA VAL A 199 7.40 11.61 5.71
C VAL A 199 7.95 12.98 5.28
N GLY A 200 7.68 13.43 4.05
CA GLY A 200 8.13 14.73 3.51
C GLY A 200 9.62 14.84 3.25
N LYS A 201 10.31 13.74 3.01
CA LYS A 201 11.73 13.69 2.67
C LYS A 201 12.07 12.45 1.85
N LYS A 202 13.21 12.48 1.16
CA LYS A 202 13.73 11.30 0.47
C LYS A 202 14.08 10.20 1.47
N LEU A 203 13.68 8.99 1.13
CA LEU A 203 14.00 7.79 1.89
C LEU A 203 15.08 6.97 1.18
N LYS A 204 15.91 6.32 1.95
CA LYS A 204 16.80 5.28 1.40
C LYS A 204 15.98 4.04 1.11
N PRO A 205 16.17 3.38 -0.05
CA PRO A 205 15.57 2.08 -0.29
C PRO A 205 15.95 1.11 0.84
N PHE A 206 14.96 0.42 1.39
CA PHE A 206 15.25 -0.67 2.32
C PHE A 206 15.67 -1.92 1.52
N GLU A 207 16.55 -2.71 2.10
CA GLU A 207 16.96 -3.98 1.52
C GLU A 207 15.81 -4.98 1.63
N ASN A 208 15.32 -5.43 0.48
CA ASN A 208 14.31 -6.49 0.44
C ASN A 208 14.95 -7.83 0.05
N ASN A 209 15.48 -8.50 1.05
CA ASN A 209 16.23 -9.75 0.85
C ASN A 209 15.30 -10.94 0.50
N PHE A 210 13.99 -10.86 0.72
CA PHE A 210 13.04 -11.90 0.30
C PHE A 210 12.92 -12.02 -1.22
N ILE A 211 13.21 -10.97 -1.97
CA ILE A 211 13.19 -11.01 -3.44
C ILE A 211 14.53 -11.43 -4.06
N ASP A 212 15.60 -11.53 -3.29
CA ASP A 212 16.88 -12.04 -3.77
C ASP A 212 16.88 -13.57 -3.73
N LYS A 213 17.06 -14.20 -4.89
CA LYS A 213 17.11 -15.66 -5.03
C LYS A 213 18.20 -16.33 -4.20
N LYS A 214 19.27 -15.61 -3.88
CA LYS A 214 20.39 -16.17 -3.11
C LYS A 214 20.07 -16.31 -1.63
N THR A 215 19.27 -15.41 -1.09
CA THR A 215 18.99 -15.30 0.35
C THR A 215 17.57 -15.71 0.73
N SER A 216 16.65 -15.73 -0.23
CA SER A 216 15.22 -15.94 0.06
C SER A 216 14.92 -17.28 0.74
N ILE A 217 15.58 -18.37 0.35
CA ILE A 217 15.37 -19.68 0.99
C ILE A 217 15.75 -19.62 2.47
N GLU A 218 16.91 -19.08 2.81
CA GLU A 218 17.38 -18.92 4.19
C GLU A 218 16.46 -18.02 5.00
N LEU A 219 15.92 -16.96 4.38
CA LEU A 219 14.99 -16.04 5.03
C LEU A 219 13.64 -16.71 5.29
N PHE A 220 13.12 -17.52 4.36
CA PHE A 220 11.89 -18.27 4.59
C PHE A 220 12.10 -19.34 5.67
N ASP A 221 13.24 -20.03 5.69
CA ASP A 221 13.57 -20.99 6.74
C ASP A 221 13.63 -20.31 8.12
N LYS A 222 14.32 -19.16 8.22
CA LYS A 222 14.36 -18.33 9.41
C LYS A 222 12.95 -17.83 9.81
N LEU A 223 12.13 -17.41 8.84
CA LEU A 223 10.77 -16.98 9.09
C LEU A 223 9.95 -18.09 9.71
N PHE A 224 9.94 -19.28 9.08
CA PHE A 224 9.14 -20.42 9.57
C PHE A 224 9.63 -20.92 10.94
N SER A 225 10.92 -20.87 11.23
CA SER A 225 11.47 -21.24 12.54
C SER A 225 10.94 -20.39 13.69
N LYS A 226 10.47 -19.16 13.41
CA LYS A 226 9.88 -18.23 14.40
C LYS A 226 8.37 -18.37 14.58
N LEU A 227 7.71 -19.25 13.84
CA LEU A 227 6.25 -19.35 13.85
C LEU A 227 5.69 -20.34 14.88
N ASN A 228 6.52 -20.99 15.68
CA ASN A 228 6.11 -22.06 16.61
C ASN A 228 5.04 -21.61 17.64
N ASN A 229 4.92 -20.33 17.91
CA ASN A 229 3.92 -19.76 18.83
C ASN A 229 2.53 -19.58 18.18
N PHE A 230 2.42 -19.78 16.87
CA PHE A 230 1.16 -19.65 16.13
C PHE A 230 0.59 -21.03 15.85
N LYS A 231 -0.69 -21.22 16.16
CA LYS A 231 -1.36 -22.50 15.99
C LYS A 231 -1.68 -22.83 14.52
N TYR A 232 -2.00 -21.80 13.73
CA TYR A 232 -2.33 -21.94 12.31
C TYR A 232 -1.56 -20.92 11.48
N TRP A 233 -0.93 -21.41 10.40
CA TRP A 233 -0.15 -20.59 9.48
C TRP A 233 -0.82 -20.58 8.12
N TYR A 234 -0.98 -19.42 7.54
CA TYR A 234 -1.46 -19.23 6.18
C TYR A 234 -0.41 -18.44 5.41
N LEU A 235 0.11 -19.05 4.35
CA LEU A 235 1.05 -18.41 3.43
C LEU A 235 0.35 -18.17 2.09
N SER A 236 0.23 -16.90 1.69
CA SER A 236 -0.14 -16.51 0.32
C SER A 236 1.12 -16.45 -0.52
N TYR A 237 1.11 -17.14 -1.67
CA TYR A 237 2.29 -17.17 -2.51
C TYR A 237 1.93 -17.34 -3.99
N ASN A 238 2.81 -16.83 -4.88
CA ASN A 238 2.63 -16.94 -6.32
C ASN A 238 3.48 -18.11 -6.84
N ASN A 239 2.86 -19.05 -7.54
CA ASN A 239 3.52 -20.25 -8.06
C ASN A 239 4.62 -20.00 -9.13
N SER A 240 4.67 -18.79 -9.71
CA SER A 240 5.74 -18.38 -10.64
C SER A 240 6.91 -17.65 -9.95
N SER A 241 6.89 -17.57 -8.62
CA SER A 241 7.90 -16.87 -7.83
C SER A 241 8.99 -17.82 -7.33
N TYR A 242 9.98 -17.29 -6.64
CA TYR A 242 11.07 -18.01 -5.99
C TYR A 242 11.13 -17.65 -4.49
N PRO A 243 11.31 -18.62 -3.58
CA PRO A 243 11.47 -20.07 -3.77
C PRO A 243 10.31 -20.71 -4.54
N THR A 244 10.53 -21.85 -5.18
CA THR A 244 9.45 -22.58 -5.85
C THR A 244 8.46 -23.17 -4.85
N LYS A 245 7.28 -23.56 -5.32
CA LYS A 245 6.28 -24.22 -4.48
C LYS A 245 6.86 -25.43 -3.76
N GLU A 246 7.60 -26.25 -4.46
CA GLU A 246 8.23 -27.48 -3.93
C GLU A 246 9.24 -27.13 -2.83
N GLN A 247 10.09 -26.13 -3.03
CA GLN A 247 11.06 -25.67 -2.03
C GLN A 247 10.37 -25.11 -0.78
N LEU A 248 9.27 -24.36 -0.95
CA LEU A 248 8.51 -23.85 0.20
C LEU A 248 7.82 -24.97 0.99
N ILE A 249 7.32 -25.99 0.31
CA ILE A 249 6.72 -27.17 0.96
C ILE A 249 7.79 -27.88 1.79
N GLU A 250 8.95 -28.17 1.18
CA GLU A 250 10.07 -28.81 1.87
C GLU A 250 10.50 -28.03 3.12
N LEU A 251 10.56 -26.69 3.04
CA LEU A 251 10.85 -25.85 4.19
C LEU A 251 9.74 -25.92 5.27
N LEU A 252 8.47 -25.86 4.87
CA LEU A 252 7.35 -25.91 5.81
C LEU A 252 7.25 -27.25 6.53
N GLU A 253 7.54 -28.36 5.85
CA GLU A 253 7.53 -29.72 6.41
C GLU A 253 8.60 -29.93 7.50
N LYS A 254 9.65 -29.10 7.56
CA LYS A 254 10.60 -29.08 8.69
C LYS A 254 9.94 -28.66 10.01
N TYR A 255 8.90 -27.84 9.94
CA TYR A 255 8.27 -27.18 11.10
C TYR A 255 6.84 -27.64 11.36
N SER A 256 6.19 -28.26 10.38
CA SER A 256 4.79 -28.72 10.50
C SER A 256 4.59 -30.06 9.79
N SER A 257 3.95 -30.99 10.49
CA SER A 257 3.57 -32.31 9.93
C SER A 257 2.28 -32.25 9.06
N ASN A 258 1.56 -31.14 9.03
CA ASN A 258 0.30 -31.00 8.31
C ASN A 258 0.34 -29.76 7.41
N VAL A 259 0.89 -29.93 6.21
CA VAL A 259 0.93 -28.90 5.17
C VAL A 259 -0.16 -29.16 4.15
N GLN A 260 -1.09 -28.20 4.01
CA GLN A 260 -2.17 -28.27 3.02
C GLN A 260 -1.97 -27.20 1.95
N ILE A 261 -2.14 -27.59 0.67
CA ILE A 261 -1.97 -26.70 -0.47
C ILE A 261 -3.31 -26.45 -1.12
N VAL A 262 -3.65 -25.16 -1.29
CA VAL A 262 -4.84 -24.73 -2.00
C VAL A 262 -4.43 -23.87 -3.19
N GLU A 263 -4.60 -24.39 -4.40
CA GLU A 263 -4.34 -23.64 -5.61
C GLU A 263 -5.59 -22.91 -6.10
N LYS A 264 -5.46 -21.62 -6.37
CA LYS A 264 -6.53 -20.81 -6.94
C LYS A 264 -6.02 -20.13 -8.22
N PRO A 265 -6.69 -20.32 -9.36
CA PRO A 265 -6.34 -19.56 -10.57
C PRO A 265 -6.57 -18.07 -10.31
N HIS A 266 -5.54 -17.26 -10.48
CA HIS A 266 -5.62 -15.82 -10.36
C HIS A 266 -5.30 -15.17 -11.69
N ILE A 267 -6.29 -14.51 -12.28
CA ILE A 267 -6.12 -13.79 -13.53
C ILE A 267 -5.88 -12.31 -13.19
N TYR A 268 -4.64 -11.86 -13.35
CA TYR A 268 -4.33 -10.43 -13.29
C TYR A 268 -4.93 -9.70 -14.49
N LYS A 269 -6.16 -9.22 -14.39
CA LYS A 269 -6.84 -8.44 -15.43
C LYS A 269 -6.26 -7.02 -15.60
N ILE A 270 -4.95 -6.82 -15.48
CA ILE A 270 -4.35 -5.49 -15.66
C ILE A 270 -4.23 -5.11 -17.14
N THR A 271 -4.21 -6.06 -18.07
CA THR A 271 -3.96 -5.78 -19.49
C THR A 271 -5.13 -6.07 -20.43
N GLY A 272 -6.23 -6.60 -19.96
CA GLY A 272 -7.38 -6.96 -20.83
C GLY A 272 -7.07 -8.03 -21.88
N LYS A 273 -5.92 -8.67 -21.84
CA LYS A 273 -5.59 -9.83 -22.66
C LYS A 273 -5.72 -11.07 -21.80
N GLU A 274 -6.64 -11.95 -22.17
CA GLU A 274 -6.62 -13.33 -21.70
C GLU A 274 -5.35 -13.97 -22.27
N ASN A 275 -4.43 -14.33 -21.41
CA ASN A 275 -3.39 -15.27 -21.83
C ASN A 275 -4.09 -16.64 -21.97
N LYS A 276 -4.21 -17.09 -23.21
CA LYS A 276 -4.64 -18.45 -23.56
C LYS A 276 -3.58 -19.45 -23.12
#